data_eff1af6e4b51c0119096986a29734f73
#
_entry.id   eff1af6e4b51c0119096986a29734f73
#
_cell.length_a   1.000
_cell.length_b   1.000
_cell.length_c   1.000
_cell.angle_alpha   90.00
_cell.angle_beta   90.00
_cell.angle_gamma   90.00
#
_symmetry.space_group_name_H-M   'P 1'
#
loop_
_entity.id
_entity.type
_entity.pdbx_description
1 polymer ?
#
loop_
_entity_poly.entity_id
_entity_poly.type
_entity_poly.pdbx_seq_one_letter_code
_entity_poly.pdbx_strand_id
1 'polypeptide(L)'
;MRKKNLLLILVWMAVLPGLQAQELNAKITVLANRVPNSVDHKIFQTLQSSLYNFLNNRKWSNETFQTSEKITCNFLLNISSAGDNNTFQASLTVQAGRPVYNSSYQSPLINFNDEAFTFRYVEYQPLDFNENRVQGSEPYAANLTAEFAYYVYIILGLNFDSYALRGGDPYFQKALNIVNNAPDSRDISGWKPFDGVRNRYWLIENLTNSKYTLIHDAYYSYYRSGLDQMYDKDAEGRTAILNTLNMLNNINTETPNTMVMQFFFQGKSGELSKIFQKSPPDEKSRALDLLTKLDISNINKYKQDLQ
;
A
#
# COMPACT_ATOMS: atom_id res chain seq x y z
N MET A 1 41.19 34.13 24.79
CA MET A 1 40.17 34.23 23.72
C MET A 1 39.98 32.93 22.90
N ARG A 2 41.00 32.11 22.64
CA ARG A 2 40.89 30.87 21.82
C ARG A 2 39.99 29.78 22.42
N LYS A 3 39.92 29.59 23.75
CA LYS A 3 39.11 28.54 24.39
C LYS A 3 37.59 28.85 24.37
N LYS A 4 37.18 30.13 24.38
CA LYS A 4 35.74 30.48 24.29
C LYS A 4 35.15 30.26 22.90
N ASN A 5 35.94 30.42 21.84
CA ASN A 5 35.49 30.18 20.47
C ASN A 5 35.38 28.69 20.16
N LEU A 6 36.21 27.84 20.82
CA LEU A 6 36.10 26.37 20.66
C LEU A 6 34.82 25.82 21.30
N LEU A 7 34.39 26.37 22.44
CA LEU A 7 33.16 26.00 23.12
C LEU A 7 31.91 26.41 22.31
N LEU A 8 31.95 27.55 21.63
CA LEU A 8 30.86 27.99 20.75
C LEU A 8 30.70 27.12 19.50
N ILE A 9 31.79 26.61 18.93
CA ILE A 9 31.77 25.70 17.78
C ILE A 9 31.23 24.31 18.20
N LEU A 10 31.57 23.82 19.40
CA LEU A 10 31.05 22.57 19.94
C LEU A 10 29.54 22.61 20.22
N VAL A 11 29.03 23.76 20.70
CA VAL A 11 27.58 23.97 20.93
C VAL A 11 26.82 24.07 19.59
N TRP A 12 27.41 24.63 18.56
CA TRP A 12 26.81 24.72 17.21
C TRP A 12 26.72 23.34 16.51
N MET A 13 27.68 22.43 16.77
CA MET A 13 27.65 21.07 16.26
C MET A 13 26.59 20.15 16.95
N ALA A 14 26.19 20.51 18.18
CA ALA A 14 25.18 19.74 18.93
C ALA A 14 23.73 20.06 18.52
N VAL A 15 23.49 21.06 17.65
CA VAL A 15 22.15 21.47 17.18
C VAL A 15 21.98 21.19 15.68
N LEU A 16 22.58 20.11 15.17
CA LEU A 16 22.14 19.58 13.89
C LEU A 16 20.77 18.94 14.12
N PRO A 17 19.66 19.49 13.57
CA PRO A 17 18.40 18.75 13.58
C PRO A 17 18.68 17.43 12.88
N GLY A 18 18.49 16.33 13.59
CA GLY A 18 18.59 15.02 12.99
C GLY A 18 17.71 15.03 11.74
N LEU A 19 18.30 14.81 10.57
CA LEU A 19 17.57 14.61 9.32
C LEU A 19 16.68 13.36 9.54
N GLN A 20 15.48 13.61 10.04
CA GLN A 20 14.48 12.55 10.17
C GLN A 20 14.07 12.19 8.74
N ALA A 21 14.51 11.04 8.28
CA ALA A 21 14.06 10.53 7.00
C ALA A 21 12.57 10.20 7.12
N GLN A 22 11.77 10.73 6.18
CA GLN A 22 10.38 10.33 6.02
C GLN A 22 10.31 8.84 5.65
N GLU A 23 9.19 8.20 5.95
CA GLU A 23 8.98 6.77 5.82
C GLU A 23 8.98 6.27 4.38
N LEU A 24 8.57 7.12 3.45
CA LEU A 24 8.35 6.76 2.06
C LEU A 24 9.46 7.27 1.14
N ASN A 25 9.74 6.47 0.11
CA ASN A 25 10.41 6.86 -1.12
C ASN A 25 9.39 6.69 -2.25
N ALA A 26 8.45 7.64 -2.34
CA ALA A 26 7.33 7.56 -3.24
C ALA A 26 7.65 8.19 -4.60
N LYS A 27 7.45 7.41 -5.67
CA LYS A 27 7.41 7.92 -7.04
C LYS A 27 5.97 8.15 -7.46
N ILE A 28 5.68 9.31 -8.02
CA ILE A 28 4.36 9.68 -8.53
C ILE A 28 4.44 9.84 -10.04
N THR A 29 3.47 9.28 -10.73
CA THR A 29 3.26 9.50 -12.16
C THR A 29 1.81 9.89 -12.40
N VAL A 30 1.58 10.99 -13.10
CA VAL A 30 0.23 11.43 -13.49
C VAL A 30 0.11 11.30 -14.99
N LEU A 31 -0.83 10.49 -15.46
CA LEU A 31 -1.18 10.33 -16.86
C LEU A 31 -2.54 10.97 -17.13
N ALA A 32 -2.64 11.78 -18.16
CA ALA A 32 -3.87 12.47 -18.56
C ALA A 32 -4.11 12.36 -20.10
N ASN A 33 -3.70 11.25 -20.71
CA ASN A 33 -3.75 11.06 -22.16
C ASN A 33 -5.18 11.04 -22.73
N ARG A 34 -6.19 10.83 -21.86
CA ARG A 34 -7.62 10.82 -22.24
C ARG A 34 -8.31 12.16 -22.03
N VAL A 35 -7.64 13.11 -21.38
CA VAL A 35 -8.18 14.45 -21.12
C VAL A 35 -8.04 15.29 -22.40
N PRO A 36 -9.10 15.98 -22.85
CA PRO A 36 -9.05 16.82 -24.04
C PRO A 36 -8.00 17.94 -23.94
N ASN A 37 -7.40 18.32 -25.07
CA ASN A 37 -6.42 19.40 -25.16
C ASN A 37 -6.97 20.80 -24.80
N SER A 38 -8.28 20.94 -24.62
CA SER A 38 -8.89 22.16 -24.07
C SER A 38 -8.54 22.44 -22.63
N VAL A 39 -8.08 21.41 -21.89
CA VAL A 39 -7.55 21.53 -20.53
C VAL A 39 -6.05 21.78 -20.62
N ASP A 40 -5.54 22.79 -19.92
CA ASP A 40 -4.09 23.04 -19.87
C ASP A 40 -3.40 21.88 -19.13
N HIS A 41 -2.64 21.09 -19.87
CA HIS A 41 -1.93 19.91 -19.34
C HIS A 41 -0.82 20.26 -18.33
N LYS A 42 -0.44 21.53 -18.16
CA LYS A 42 0.49 21.97 -17.11
C LYS A 42 -0.06 21.70 -15.72
N ILE A 43 -1.38 21.75 -15.53
CA ILE A 43 -2.03 21.43 -14.24
C ILE A 43 -1.65 20.03 -13.73
N PHE A 44 -1.45 19.06 -14.64
CA PHE A 44 -1.09 17.70 -14.25
C PHE A 44 0.39 17.56 -13.82
N GLN A 45 1.27 18.41 -14.34
CA GLN A 45 2.66 18.49 -13.90
C GLN A 45 2.75 19.11 -12.50
N THR A 46 1.99 20.16 -12.24
CA THR A 46 1.90 20.77 -10.90
C THR A 46 1.23 19.84 -9.91
N LEU A 47 0.19 19.11 -10.31
CA LEU A 47 -0.43 18.06 -9.49
C LEU A 47 0.59 16.97 -9.11
N GLN A 48 1.35 16.46 -10.08
CA GLN A 48 2.38 15.45 -9.82
C GLN A 48 3.43 15.95 -8.79
N SER A 49 3.88 17.18 -8.96
CA SER A 49 4.85 17.79 -8.04
C SER A 49 4.27 18.00 -6.64
N SER A 50 3.01 18.44 -6.55
CA SER A 50 2.30 18.63 -5.28
C SER A 50 2.09 17.30 -4.55
N LEU A 51 1.69 16.24 -5.26
CA LEU A 51 1.54 14.90 -4.71
C LEU A 51 2.89 14.30 -4.26
N TYR A 52 3.96 14.53 -5.04
CA TYR A 52 5.30 14.11 -4.63
C TYR A 52 5.69 14.75 -3.29
N ASN A 53 5.50 16.06 -3.15
CA ASN A 53 5.79 16.77 -1.91
C ASN A 53 4.88 16.30 -0.76
N PHE A 54 3.60 16.10 -1.02
CA PHE A 54 2.63 15.60 -0.04
C PHE A 54 3.04 14.25 0.54
N LEU A 55 3.49 13.32 -0.29
CA LEU A 55 3.85 11.97 0.14
C LEU A 55 5.25 11.90 0.78
N ASN A 56 6.24 12.60 0.20
CA ASN A 56 7.63 12.44 0.63
C ASN A 56 8.08 13.45 1.69
N ASN A 57 7.38 14.58 1.89
CA ASN A 57 7.78 15.61 2.85
C ASN A 57 6.92 15.59 4.13
N ARG A 58 5.86 14.80 4.17
CA ARG A 58 5.01 14.62 5.34
C ARG A 58 5.54 13.47 6.20
N LYS A 59 5.52 13.64 7.52
CA LYS A 59 5.74 12.56 8.49
C LYS A 59 4.43 11.81 8.71
N TRP A 60 4.42 10.51 8.42
CA TRP A 60 3.25 9.65 8.48
C TRP A 60 3.16 8.79 9.75
N SER A 61 4.31 8.61 10.43
CA SER A 61 4.42 7.82 11.66
C SER A 61 5.24 8.56 12.73
N ASN A 62 5.30 8.00 13.93
CA ASN A 62 6.21 8.47 14.97
C ASN A 62 7.57 7.77 14.92
N GLU A 63 7.73 6.80 14.04
CA GLU A 63 8.95 6.02 13.88
C GLU A 63 10.05 6.84 13.19
N THR A 64 11.29 6.45 13.43
CA THR A 64 12.46 7.05 12.78
C THR A 64 13.00 6.05 11.77
N PHE A 65 12.93 6.42 10.48
CA PHE A 65 13.47 5.63 9.39
C PHE A 65 14.86 6.11 9.01
N GLN A 66 15.76 5.19 8.72
CA GLN A 66 16.99 5.50 8.01
C GLN A 66 16.71 5.61 6.50
N THR A 67 17.58 6.25 5.76
CA THR A 67 17.39 6.41 4.30
C THR A 67 17.26 5.06 3.57
N SER A 68 17.96 4.02 4.03
CA SER A 68 17.90 2.65 3.50
C SER A 68 16.64 1.88 3.89
N GLU A 69 15.90 2.35 4.90
CA GLU A 69 14.68 1.71 5.40
C GLU A 69 13.41 2.28 4.79
N LYS A 70 13.53 3.36 4.00
CA LYS A 70 12.38 3.97 3.32
C LYS A 70 11.65 2.96 2.46
N ILE A 71 10.33 2.95 2.58
CA ILE A 71 9.48 2.07 1.80
C ILE A 71 9.40 2.60 0.37
N THR A 72 9.92 1.82 -0.58
CA THR A 72 9.81 2.16 -2.01
C THR A 72 8.39 1.89 -2.48
N CYS A 73 7.74 2.93 -3.00
CA CYS A 73 6.38 2.84 -3.51
C CYS A 73 6.18 3.69 -4.78
N ASN A 74 5.27 3.24 -5.63
CA ASN A 74 4.89 3.90 -6.86
C ASN A 74 3.38 4.17 -6.85
N PHE A 75 3.00 5.38 -7.20
CA PHE A 75 1.62 5.79 -7.40
C PHE A 75 1.44 6.26 -8.83
N LEU A 76 0.57 5.59 -9.58
CA LEU A 76 0.21 5.98 -10.93
C LEU A 76 -1.24 6.48 -10.93
N LEU A 77 -1.41 7.79 -11.06
CA LEU A 77 -2.71 8.43 -11.21
C LEU A 77 -3.04 8.55 -12.70
N ASN A 78 -4.01 7.79 -13.16
CA ASN A 78 -4.44 7.79 -14.55
C ASN A 78 -5.78 8.52 -14.69
N ILE A 79 -5.73 9.76 -15.14
CA ILE A 79 -6.90 10.63 -15.28
C ILE A 79 -7.66 10.24 -16.55
N SER A 80 -8.91 9.84 -16.39
CA SER A 80 -9.77 9.36 -17.48
C SER A 80 -10.64 10.45 -18.09
N SER A 81 -11.07 11.43 -17.28
CA SER A 81 -11.90 12.55 -17.73
C SER A 81 -11.72 13.79 -16.87
N ALA A 82 -12.02 14.94 -17.45
CA ALA A 82 -12.14 16.22 -16.77
C ALA A 82 -13.58 16.70 -16.86
N GLY A 83 -14.13 17.12 -15.72
CA GLY A 83 -15.44 17.76 -15.61
C GLY A 83 -15.32 19.26 -15.32
N ASP A 84 -16.44 19.85 -14.93
CA ASP A 84 -16.50 21.26 -14.58
C ASP A 84 -15.70 21.56 -13.30
N ASN A 85 -15.28 22.81 -13.12
CA ASN A 85 -14.62 23.31 -11.91
C ASN A 85 -13.35 22.55 -11.50
N ASN A 86 -12.55 22.08 -12.48
CA ASN A 86 -11.32 21.30 -12.25
C ASN A 86 -11.57 20.00 -11.45
N THR A 87 -12.71 19.38 -11.68
CA THR A 87 -13.02 18.04 -11.16
C THR A 87 -12.55 16.98 -12.16
N PHE A 88 -11.91 15.93 -11.67
CA PHE A 88 -11.32 14.87 -12.48
C PHE A 88 -11.78 13.50 -12.01
N GLN A 89 -11.98 12.59 -12.95
CA GLN A 89 -12.13 11.17 -12.68
C GLN A 89 -10.84 10.43 -13.06
N ALA A 90 -10.44 9.50 -12.24
CA ALA A 90 -9.19 8.77 -12.41
C ALA A 90 -9.25 7.36 -11.84
N SER A 91 -8.22 6.57 -12.14
CA SER A 91 -7.84 5.41 -11.37
C SER A 91 -6.48 5.63 -10.72
N LEU A 92 -6.26 5.02 -9.54
CA LEU A 92 -5.01 5.07 -8.81
C LEU A 92 -4.41 3.68 -8.70
N THR A 93 -3.30 3.44 -9.39
CA THR A 93 -2.51 2.22 -9.17
C THR A 93 -1.47 2.48 -8.09
N VAL A 94 -1.49 1.63 -7.05
CA VAL A 94 -0.59 1.71 -5.90
C VAL A 94 0.27 0.47 -5.86
N GLN A 95 1.58 0.66 -5.80
CA GLN A 95 2.57 -0.40 -5.68
C GLN A 95 3.56 -0.07 -4.56
N ALA A 96 3.86 -1.04 -3.72
CA ALA A 96 4.95 -0.94 -2.76
C ALA A 96 5.64 -2.29 -2.61
N GLY A 97 6.92 -2.26 -2.31
CA GLY A 97 7.72 -3.45 -2.11
C GLY A 97 8.45 -3.44 -0.77
N ARG A 98 8.71 -4.62 -0.25
CA ARG A 98 9.50 -4.88 0.95
C ARG A 98 10.76 -5.66 0.57
N PRO A 99 11.95 -5.23 1.00
CA PRO A 99 13.17 -6.01 0.79
C PRO A 99 13.08 -7.36 1.51
N VAL A 100 13.52 -8.41 0.86
CA VAL A 100 13.66 -9.75 1.44
C VAL A 100 15.06 -9.90 2.03
N TYR A 101 15.15 -10.46 3.23
CA TYR A 101 16.39 -10.62 3.95
C TYR A 101 17.49 -11.27 3.09
N ASN A 102 18.68 -10.70 3.16
CA ASN A 102 19.91 -11.15 2.46
C ASN A 102 19.75 -11.36 0.95
N SER A 103 18.89 -10.58 0.29
CA SER A 103 18.67 -10.64 -1.15
C SER A 103 18.49 -9.24 -1.75
N SER A 104 18.62 -9.13 -3.07
CA SER A 104 18.25 -7.90 -3.81
C SER A 104 16.78 -7.87 -4.23
N TYR A 105 16.01 -8.89 -3.85
CA TYR A 105 14.61 -9.02 -4.24
C TYR A 105 13.69 -8.12 -3.41
N GLN A 106 12.79 -7.44 -4.10
CA GLN A 106 11.72 -6.65 -3.48
C GLN A 106 10.40 -7.42 -3.65
N SER A 107 9.89 -7.94 -2.55
CA SER A 107 8.60 -8.64 -2.54
C SER A 107 7.45 -7.63 -2.52
N PRO A 108 6.44 -7.75 -3.39
CA PRO A 108 5.31 -6.83 -3.40
C PRO A 108 4.53 -6.84 -2.08
N LEU A 109 4.42 -5.71 -1.40
CA LEU A 109 3.49 -5.50 -0.29
C LEU A 109 2.08 -5.25 -0.79
N ILE A 110 1.98 -4.41 -1.83
CA ILE A 110 0.75 -4.02 -2.49
C ILE A 110 1.01 -3.89 -4.00
N ASN A 111 0.06 -4.33 -4.80
CA ASN A 111 -0.05 -4.04 -6.23
C ASN A 111 -1.55 -3.99 -6.55
N PHE A 112 -2.15 -2.81 -6.40
CA PHE A 112 -3.59 -2.64 -6.46
C PHE A 112 -3.97 -1.48 -7.36
N ASN A 113 -5.05 -1.61 -8.11
CA ASN A 113 -5.65 -0.55 -8.91
C ASN A 113 -7.03 -0.20 -8.34
N ASP A 114 -7.16 1.04 -7.86
CA ASP A 114 -8.44 1.61 -7.43
C ASP A 114 -9.03 2.41 -8.58
N GLU A 115 -10.22 2.05 -9.01
CA GLU A 115 -10.91 2.67 -10.17
C GLU A 115 -11.89 3.77 -9.76
N ALA A 116 -12.16 3.91 -8.47
CA ALA A 116 -13.20 4.80 -7.95
C ALA A 116 -12.61 6.10 -7.38
N PHE A 117 -11.94 6.89 -8.21
CA PHE A 117 -11.27 8.09 -7.77
C PHE A 117 -11.78 9.35 -8.48
N THR A 118 -12.60 10.13 -7.78
CA THR A 118 -13.06 11.45 -8.23
C THR A 118 -12.50 12.51 -7.31
N PHE A 119 -11.83 13.53 -7.86
CA PHE A 119 -11.20 14.57 -7.07
C PHE A 119 -11.25 15.92 -7.79
N ARG A 120 -11.00 16.99 -7.04
CA ARG A 120 -10.77 18.33 -7.54
C ARG A 120 -9.32 18.74 -7.26
N TYR A 121 -8.70 19.39 -8.24
CA TYR A 121 -7.41 20.01 -8.07
C TYR A 121 -7.37 21.40 -8.70
N VAL A 122 -6.89 22.36 -7.94
CA VAL A 122 -6.65 23.73 -8.44
C VAL A 122 -5.15 23.97 -8.40
N GLU A 123 -4.59 24.45 -9.51
CA GLU A 123 -3.17 24.67 -9.66
C GLU A 123 -2.64 25.61 -8.57
N TYR A 124 -1.48 25.27 -8.01
CA TYR A 124 -0.81 25.96 -6.90
C TYR A 124 -1.57 25.99 -5.56
N GLN A 125 -2.74 25.36 -5.47
CA GLN A 125 -3.38 25.20 -4.17
C GLN A 125 -2.64 24.11 -3.36
N PRO A 126 -2.24 24.41 -2.09
CA PRO A 126 -1.61 23.42 -1.23
C PRO A 126 -2.51 22.21 -1.02
N LEU A 127 -1.91 21.00 -1.06
CA LEU A 127 -2.60 19.78 -0.67
C LEU A 127 -2.58 19.68 0.86
N ASP A 128 -3.75 19.88 1.47
CA ASP A 128 -3.91 19.79 2.92
C ASP A 128 -4.62 18.49 3.30
N PHE A 129 -4.12 17.84 4.36
CA PHE A 129 -4.72 16.64 4.92
C PHE A 129 -4.60 16.69 6.45
N ASN A 130 -5.73 16.55 7.13
CA ASN A 130 -5.81 16.51 8.58
C ASN A 130 -6.54 15.23 9.01
N GLU A 131 -5.88 14.35 9.77
CA GLU A 131 -6.42 13.09 10.27
C GLU A 131 -7.68 13.28 11.14
N ASN A 132 -7.79 14.43 11.80
CA ASN A 132 -8.96 14.77 12.64
C ASN A 132 -10.09 15.46 11.86
N ARG A 133 -9.84 15.83 10.61
CA ARG A 133 -10.81 16.52 9.74
C ARG A 133 -10.65 16.05 8.28
N VAL A 134 -10.85 14.77 8.05
CA VAL A 134 -10.66 14.13 6.75
C VAL A 134 -11.56 14.71 5.67
N GLN A 135 -12.81 15.04 6.01
CA GLN A 135 -13.79 15.61 5.06
C GLN A 135 -13.38 16.97 4.48
N GLY A 136 -12.46 17.69 5.14
CA GLY A 136 -12.06 19.03 4.69
C GLY A 136 -13.19 20.04 4.66
N SER A 137 -13.01 21.11 3.87
CA SER A 137 -14.02 22.14 3.61
C SER A 137 -14.66 22.01 2.21
N GLU A 138 -14.00 21.31 1.31
CA GLU A 138 -14.43 21.04 -0.05
C GLU A 138 -14.23 19.54 -0.34
N PRO A 139 -15.32 18.74 -0.53
CA PRO A 139 -15.25 17.28 -0.54
C PRO A 139 -14.34 16.71 -1.63
N TYR A 140 -14.36 17.22 -2.85
CA TYR A 140 -13.57 16.69 -3.94
C TYR A 140 -12.07 16.99 -3.77
N ALA A 141 -11.70 18.17 -3.23
CA ALA A 141 -10.30 18.48 -2.92
C ALA A 141 -9.80 17.63 -1.73
N ALA A 142 -10.64 17.45 -0.71
CA ALA A 142 -10.32 16.59 0.42
C ALA A 142 -10.19 15.12 0.00
N ASN A 143 -11.00 14.65 -0.96
CA ASN A 143 -10.91 13.27 -1.46
C ASN A 143 -9.56 12.97 -2.11
N LEU A 144 -8.94 13.94 -2.78
CA LEU A 144 -7.60 13.79 -3.35
C LEU A 144 -6.59 13.36 -2.28
N THR A 145 -6.53 14.10 -1.17
CA THR A 145 -5.55 13.84 -0.12
C THR A 145 -5.95 12.66 0.77
N ALA A 146 -7.23 12.43 0.99
CA ALA A 146 -7.74 11.31 1.77
C ALA A 146 -7.38 9.96 1.13
N GLU A 147 -7.51 9.83 -0.18
CA GLU A 147 -7.24 8.57 -0.87
C GLU A 147 -5.74 8.23 -0.88
N PHE A 148 -4.88 9.22 -1.14
CA PHE A 148 -3.43 9.01 -1.02
C PHE A 148 -3.02 8.68 0.42
N ALA A 149 -3.56 9.40 1.43
CA ALA A 149 -3.27 9.14 2.84
C ALA A 149 -3.76 7.74 3.27
N TYR A 150 -4.93 7.30 2.80
CA TYR A 150 -5.44 5.96 3.03
C TYR A 150 -4.45 4.89 2.55
N TYR A 151 -3.98 4.97 1.30
CA TYR A 151 -3.02 4.00 0.79
C TYR A 151 -1.65 4.09 1.45
N VAL A 152 -1.22 5.26 1.89
CA VAL A 152 0.00 5.38 2.72
C VAL A 152 -0.16 4.58 4.01
N TYR A 153 -1.30 4.69 4.71
CA TYR A 153 -1.52 3.92 5.93
C TYR A 153 -1.70 2.43 5.67
N ILE A 154 -2.28 2.02 4.55
CA ILE A 154 -2.28 0.60 4.14
C ILE A 154 -0.85 0.10 3.92
N ILE A 155 0.00 0.84 3.19
CA ILE A 155 1.41 0.48 2.96
C ILE A 155 2.17 0.35 4.27
N LEU A 156 2.05 1.33 5.17
CA LEU A 156 2.69 1.31 6.49
C LEU A 156 2.20 0.12 7.31
N GLY A 157 0.89 -0.11 7.37
CA GLY A 157 0.30 -1.23 8.09
C GLY A 157 0.85 -2.57 7.61
N LEU A 158 0.83 -2.82 6.31
CA LEU A 158 1.35 -4.06 5.72
C LEU A 158 2.87 -4.19 5.92
N ASN A 159 3.61 -3.09 5.82
CA ASN A 159 5.04 -3.10 6.06
C ASN A 159 5.35 -3.52 7.50
N PHE A 160 4.72 -2.91 8.49
CA PHE A 160 4.96 -3.23 9.89
C PHE A 160 4.48 -4.65 10.25
N ASP A 161 3.33 -5.11 9.73
CA ASP A 161 2.86 -6.50 9.91
C ASP A 161 3.85 -7.51 9.33
N SER A 162 4.55 -7.16 8.26
CA SER A 162 5.55 -8.02 7.64
C SER A 162 6.82 -8.22 8.49
N TYR A 163 7.06 -7.38 9.49
CA TYR A 163 8.21 -7.46 10.41
C TYR A 163 7.84 -7.89 11.83
N ALA A 164 6.65 -7.55 12.30
CA ALA A 164 6.18 -7.84 13.65
C ALA A 164 4.69 -8.19 13.64
N LEU A 165 4.32 -9.23 14.40
CA LEU A 165 2.91 -9.62 14.58
C LEU A 165 2.09 -8.42 15.04
N ARG A 166 1.04 -8.06 14.31
CA ARG A 166 0.15 -6.93 14.59
C ARG A 166 0.84 -5.57 14.66
N GLY A 167 2.06 -5.46 14.10
CA GLY A 167 2.78 -4.19 14.03
C GLY A 167 2.07 -3.13 13.19
N GLY A 168 1.23 -3.55 12.26
CA GLY A 168 0.44 -2.70 11.38
C GLY A 168 -0.82 -2.10 11.99
N ASP A 169 -1.31 -2.63 13.11
CA ASP A 169 -2.59 -2.22 13.72
C ASP A 169 -2.76 -0.70 13.87
N PRO A 170 -1.80 0.07 14.39
CA PRO A 170 -1.95 1.51 14.53
C PRO A 170 -2.21 2.23 13.21
N TYR A 171 -1.63 1.74 12.12
CA TYR A 171 -1.77 2.32 10.78
C TYR A 171 -3.10 1.91 10.14
N PHE A 172 -3.53 0.68 10.31
CA PHE A 172 -4.86 0.23 9.88
C PHE A 172 -5.97 1.00 10.59
N GLN A 173 -5.80 1.32 11.87
CA GLN A 173 -6.76 2.19 12.58
C GLN A 173 -6.82 3.61 12.00
N LYS A 174 -5.69 4.17 11.56
CA LYS A 174 -5.67 5.45 10.85
C LYS A 174 -6.37 5.37 9.50
N ALA A 175 -6.16 4.29 8.73
CA ALA A 175 -6.86 4.04 7.49
C ALA A 175 -8.38 3.87 7.72
N LEU A 176 -8.79 3.18 8.77
CA LEU A 176 -10.19 3.05 9.18
C LEU A 176 -10.81 4.40 9.56
N ASN A 177 -10.05 5.24 10.28
CA ASN A 177 -10.50 6.60 10.59
C ASN A 177 -10.74 7.43 9.33
N ILE A 178 -9.90 7.28 8.30
CA ILE A 178 -10.12 7.95 7.00
C ILE A 178 -11.44 7.47 6.39
N VAL A 179 -11.69 6.17 6.33
CA VAL A 179 -12.92 5.61 5.77
C VAL A 179 -14.16 6.08 6.52
N ASN A 180 -14.12 6.08 7.85
CA ASN A 180 -15.25 6.50 8.69
C ASN A 180 -15.57 7.99 8.57
N ASN A 181 -14.59 8.83 8.21
CA ASN A 181 -14.71 10.28 8.08
C ASN A 181 -14.44 10.75 6.64
N ALA A 182 -14.60 9.86 5.67
CA ALA A 182 -14.28 10.16 4.28
C ALA A 182 -15.16 11.31 3.73
N PRO A 183 -14.63 12.09 2.77
CA PRO A 183 -15.42 13.09 2.08
C PRO A 183 -16.62 12.45 1.37
N ASP A 184 -17.77 13.10 1.47
CA ASP A 184 -19.02 12.62 0.89
C ASP A 184 -19.55 13.62 -0.14
N SER A 185 -19.77 13.13 -1.37
CA SER A 185 -20.40 13.86 -2.45
C SER A 185 -20.92 12.86 -3.48
N ARG A 186 -21.81 13.33 -4.37
CA ARG A 186 -22.51 12.47 -5.34
C ARG A 186 -21.60 11.54 -6.15
N ASP A 187 -20.45 12.04 -6.57
CA ASP A 187 -19.54 11.32 -7.48
C ASP A 187 -18.31 10.74 -6.74
N ILE A 188 -18.27 10.83 -5.42
CA ILE A 188 -17.26 10.20 -4.58
C ILE A 188 -17.78 8.84 -4.13
N SER A 189 -17.02 7.78 -4.42
CA SER A 189 -17.39 6.40 -4.10
C SER A 189 -16.19 5.60 -3.57
N GLY A 190 -16.43 4.35 -3.14
CA GLY A 190 -15.39 3.45 -2.65
C GLY A 190 -15.13 3.55 -1.15
N TRP A 191 -15.78 4.48 -0.44
CA TRP A 191 -15.65 4.66 1.00
C TRP A 191 -16.75 3.98 1.82
N LYS A 192 -17.82 3.52 1.18
CA LYS A 192 -19.01 2.98 1.86
C LYS A 192 -19.24 1.51 1.48
N PRO A 193 -19.86 0.70 2.36
CA PRO A 193 -20.08 -0.73 2.09
C PRO A 193 -20.98 -0.98 0.88
N PHE A 194 -21.83 -0.04 0.52
CA PHE A 194 -22.75 -0.15 -0.62
C PHE A 194 -22.18 0.40 -1.94
N ASP A 195 -20.97 0.99 -1.94
CA ASP A 195 -20.29 1.45 -3.16
C ASP A 195 -19.71 0.28 -3.99
N GLY A 196 -19.94 -0.95 -3.57
CA GLY A 196 -19.45 -2.17 -4.20
C GLY A 196 -18.77 -3.08 -3.19
N VAL A 197 -18.46 -4.30 -3.63
CA VAL A 197 -17.85 -5.33 -2.77
C VAL A 197 -16.31 -5.31 -2.78
N ARG A 198 -15.73 -4.48 -3.62
CA ARG A 198 -14.26 -4.41 -3.86
C ARG A 198 -13.79 -2.98 -3.80
N ASN A 199 -13.75 -2.43 -2.60
CA ASN A 199 -13.42 -1.02 -2.38
C ASN A 199 -12.59 -0.82 -1.11
N ARG A 200 -12.23 0.44 -0.83
CA ARG A 200 -11.45 0.86 0.33
C ARG A 200 -12.11 0.51 1.67
N TYR A 201 -13.45 0.62 1.74
CA TYR A 201 -14.20 0.22 2.94
C TYR A 201 -13.97 -1.26 3.28
N TRP A 202 -14.21 -2.16 2.34
CA TRP A 202 -14.10 -3.59 2.60
C TRP A 202 -12.65 -4.03 2.84
N LEU A 203 -11.66 -3.38 2.21
CA LEU A 203 -10.26 -3.68 2.48
C LEU A 203 -9.90 -3.39 3.93
N ILE A 204 -10.23 -2.18 4.42
CA ILE A 204 -9.86 -1.83 5.79
C ILE A 204 -10.76 -2.52 6.83
N GLU A 205 -12.01 -2.78 6.51
CA GLU A 205 -12.88 -3.59 7.35
C GLU A 205 -12.27 -4.98 7.58
N ASN A 206 -11.83 -5.65 6.52
CA ASN A 206 -11.20 -6.96 6.63
C ASN A 206 -9.85 -6.91 7.40
N LEU A 207 -9.10 -5.82 7.31
CA LEU A 207 -7.83 -5.66 8.03
C LEU A 207 -7.99 -5.25 9.50
N THR A 208 -9.17 -4.80 9.93
CA THR A 208 -9.40 -4.32 11.31
C THR A 208 -10.42 -5.14 12.09
N ASN A 209 -11.22 -5.95 11.43
CA ASN A 209 -12.22 -6.79 12.06
C ASN A 209 -11.56 -8.04 12.66
N SER A 210 -11.86 -8.32 13.93
CA SER A 210 -11.32 -9.46 14.69
C SER A 210 -11.61 -10.82 14.04
N LYS A 211 -12.66 -10.93 13.22
CA LYS A 211 -12.97 -12.14 12.44
C LYS A 211 -11.81 -12.55 11.50
N TYR A 212 -11.07 -11.58 11.01
CA TYR A 212 -9.98 -11.80 10.05
C TYR A 212 -8.58 -11.69 10.66
N THR A 213 -8.46 -11.82 11.98
CA THR A 213 -7.17 -11.68 12.71
C THR A 213 -6.08 -12.56 12.10
N LEU A 214 -6.42 -13.75 11.62
CA LEU A 214 -5.48 -14.69 11.00
C LEU A 214 -4.79 -14.14 9.74
N ILE A 215 -5.33 -13.07 9.12
CA ILE A 215 -4.67 -12.43 7.97
C ILE A 215 -3.34 -11.77 8.36
N HIS A 216 -3.25 -11.18 9.56
CA HIS A 216 -2.02 -10.59 10.07
C HIS A 216 -0.94 -11.65 10.32
N ASP A 217 -1.35 -12.79 10.91
CA ASP A 217 -0.46 -13.94 11.12
C ASP A 217 0.03 -14.49 9.78
N ALA A 218 -0.85 -14.53 8.77
CA ALA A 218 -0.50 -14.95 7.42
C ALA A 218 0.52 -14.00 6.77
N TYR A 219 0.35 -12.67 6.86
CA TYR A 219 1.31 -11.70 6.36
C TYR A 219 2.67 -11.83 7.06
N TYR A 220 2.68 -11.90 8.40
CA TYR A 220 3.91 -12.08 9.18
C TYR A 220 4.64 -13.38 8.80
N SER A 221 3.91 -14.50 8.79
CA SER A 221 4.46 -15.82 8.45
C SER A 221 5.02 -15.85 7.03
N TYR A 222 4.29 -15.29 6.07
CA TYR A 222 4.71 -15.21 4.68
C TYR A 222 6.09 -14.58 4.51
N TYR A 223 6.32 -13.47 5.20
CA TYR A 223 7.58 -12.74 5.11
C TYR A 223 8.65 -13.28 6.04
N ARG A 224 8.39 -13.35 7.37
CA ARG A 224 9.43 -13.64 8.35
C ARG A 224 9.80 -15.12 8.44
N SER A 225 8.80 -16.01 8.39
CA SER A 225 9.04 -17.45 8.41
C SER A 225 9.22 -18.02 6.99
N GLY A 226 8.65 -17.38 5.98
CA GLY A 226 8.76 -17.73 4.57
C GLY A 226 9.94 -17.07 3.89
N LEU A 227 9.70 -15.95 3.22
CA LEU A 227 10.66 -15.31 2.31
C LEU A 227 12.02 -14.98 2.95
N ASP A 228 12.03 -14.46 4.18
CA ASP A 228 13.27 -14.08 4.87
C ASP A 228 14.13 -15.30 5.27
N GLN A 229 13.56 -16.51 5.28
CA GLN A 229 14.31 -17.74 5.55
C GLN A 229 14.84 -18.41 4.27
N MET A 230 14.30 -18.09 3.11
CA MET A 230 14.61 -18.80 1.86
C MET A 230 16.08 -18.68 1.42
N TYR A 231 16.82 -17.69 1.87
CA TYR A 231 18.25 -17.57 1.54
C TYR A 231 19.08 -18.73 2.11
N ASP A 232 18.86 -19.04 3.41
CA ASP A 232 19.64 -20.07 4.11
C ASP A 232 18.91 -21.42 4.19
N LYS A 233 17.56 -21.39 4.17
CA LYS A 233 16.67 -22.52 4.49
C LYS A 233 15.48 -22.57 3.53
N ASP A 234 15.77 -22.76 2.26
CA ASP A 234 14.78 -22.69 1.17
C ASP A 234 13.56 -23.63 1.39
N ALA A 235 13.81 -24.89 1.79
CA ALA A 235 12.72 -25.85 2.05
C ALA A 235 11.84 -25.43 3.26
N GLU A 236 12.45 -24.93 4.35
CA GLU A 236 11.71 -24.43 5.50
C GLU A 236 10.87 -23.20 5.12
N GLY A 237 11.45 -22.27 4.34
CA GLY A 237 10.77 -21.10 3.84
C GLY A 237 9.55 -21.47 2.98
N ARG A 238 9.67 -22.42 2.03
CA ARG A 238 8.53 -22.90 1.24
C ARG A 238 7.46 -23.57 2.10
N THR A 239 7.86 -24.36 3.10
CA THR A 239 6.92 -24.97 4.05
C THR A 239 6.12 -23.90 4.82
N ALA A 240 6.77 -22.84 5.27
CA ALA A 240 6.12 -21.71 5.94
C ALA A 240 5.13 -20.99 5.01
N ILE A 241 5.47 -20.83 3.73
CA ILE A 241 4.57 -20.24 2.72
C ILE A 241 3.37 -21.16 2.46
N LEU A 242 3.56 -22.48 2.39
CA LEU A 242 2.43 -23.44 2.30
C LEU A 242 1.51 -23.33 3.54
N ASN A 243 2.09 -23.19 4.73
CA ASN A 243 1.30 -22.99 5.94
C ASN A 243 0.53 -21.65 5.91
N THR A 244 1.15 -20.61 5.37
CA THR A 244 0.46 -19.33 5.11
C THR A 244 -0.74 -19.52 4.17
N LEU A 245 -0.59 -20.26 3.07
CA LEU A 245 -1.71 -20.56 2.17
C LEU A 245 -2.82 -21.35 2.87
N ASN A 246 -2.49 -22.27 3.79
CA ASN A 246 -3.48 -22.96 4.62
C ASN A 246 -4.22 -22.00 5.56
N MET A 247 -3.52 -21.05 6.20
CA MET A 247 -4.18 -20.00 7.02
C MET A 247 -5.17 -19.18 6.19
N LEU A 248 -4.76 -18.77 4.98
CA LEU A 248 -5.63 -18.04 4.05
C LEU A 248 -6.82 -18.91 3.60
N ASN A 249 -6.62 -20.22 3.40
CA ASN A 249 -7.71 -21.14 3.04
C ASN A 249 -8.73 -21.28 4.18
N ASN A 250 -8.32 -21.26 5.44
CA ASN A 250 -9.24 -21.26 6.57
C ASN A 250 -10.13 -20.01 6.55
N ILE A 251 -9.54 -18.82 6.35
CA ILE A 251 -10.30 -17.57 6.21
C ILE A 251 -11.28 -17.65 5.02
N ASN A 252 -10.79 -18.12 3.86
CA ASN A 252 -11.61 -18.19 2.64
C ASN A 252 -12.76 -19.21 2.74
N THR A 253 -12.57 -20.25 3.54
CA THR A 253 -13.63 -21.26 3.80
C THR A 253 -14.77 -20.66 4.62
N GLU A 254 -14.45 -19.84 5.63
CA GLU A 254 -15.44 -19.17 6.47
C GLU A 254 -16.10 -17.97 5.76
N THR A 255 -15.31 -17.25 4.98
CA THR A 255 -15.78 -16.04 4.28
C THR A 255 -15.13 -15.97 2.89
N PRO A 256 -15.76 -16.56 1.88
CA PRO A 256 -15.21 -16.61 0.52
C PRO A 256 -15.10 -15.24 -0.15
N ASN A 257 -14.10 -15.08 -0.99
CA ASN A 257 -13.92 -13.91 -1.88
C ASN A 257 -13.89 -12.56 -1.19
N THR A 258 -13.32 -12.47 0.03
CA THR A 258 -13.15 -11.20 0.73
C THR A 258 -12.22 -10.26 -0.05
N MET A 259 -12.37 -8.95 0.19
CA MET A 259 -11.52 -7.95 -0.46
C MET A 259 -10.04 -8.17 -0.13
N VAL A 260 -9.71 -8.51 1.12
CA VAL A 260 -8.31 -8.72 1.53
C VAL A 260 -7.67 -9.93 0.84
N MET A 261 -8.42 -10.98 0.54
CA MET A 261 -7.93 -12.14 -0.23
C MET A 261 -7.54 -11.74 -1.65
N GLN A 262 -8.42 -11.01 -2.32
CA GLN A 262 -8.13 -10.53 -3.68
C GLN A 262 -6.95 -9.57 -3.70
N PHE A 263 -6.90 -8.67 -2.73
CA PHE A 263 -5.80 -7.72 -2.55
C PHE A 263 -4.45 -8.44 -2.37
N PHE A 264 -4.41 -9.49 -1.53
CA PHE A 264 -3.23 -10.31 -1.34
C PHE A 264 -2.77 -10.95 -2.65
N PHE A 265 -3.65 -11.64 -3.37
CA PHE A 265 -3.26 -12.37 -4.58
C PHE A 265 -2.95 -11.46 -5.77
N GLN A 266 -3.52 -10.26 -5.87
CA GLN A 266 -3.10 -9.27 -6.87
C GLN A 266 -1.62 -8.91 -6.73
N GLY A 267 -1.10 -8.85 -5.50
CA GLY A 267 0.33 -8.61 -5.26
C GLY A 267 1.19 -9.87 -5.35
N LYS A 268 0.65 -11.05 -5.01
CA LYS A 268 1.44 -12.25 -4.70
C LYS A 268 1.36 -13.38 -5.72
N SER A 269 0.38 -13.38 -6.62
CA SER A 269 0.16 -14.51 -7.54
C SER A 269 1.41 -14.89 -8.36
N GLY A 270 2.13 -13.88 -8.88
CA GLY A 270 3.35 -14.10 -9.66
C GLY A 270 4.54 -14.59 -8.82
N GLU A 271 4.66 -14.12 -7.59
CA GLU A 271 5.70 -14.52 -6.65
C GLU A 271 5.48 -15.95 -6.19
N LEU A 272 4.26 -16.31 -5.79
CA LEU A 272 3.87 -17.65 -5.37
C LEU A 272 4.11 -18.69 -6.46
N SER A 273 3.73 -18.38 -7.69
CA SER A 273 3.99 -19.23 -8.84
C SER A 273 5.46 -19.55 -8.98
N LYS A 274 6.35 -18.53 -8.93
CA LYS A 274 7.80 -18.71 -9.06
C LYS A 274 8.42 -19.48 -7.88
N ILE A 275 7.93 -19.27 -6.66
CA ILE A 275 8.42 -19.97 -5.46
C ILE A 275 8.23 -21.48 -5.62
N PHE A 276 7.05 -21.91 -6.09
CA PHE A 276 6.73 -23.34 -6.21
C PHE A 276 7.10 -23.97 -7.54
N GLN A 277 7.46 -23.21 -8.56
CA GLN A 277 7.79 -23.75 -9.89
C GLN A 277 8.92 -24.78 -9.86
N LYS A 278 9.91 -24.57 -8.98
CA LYS A 278 11.10 -25.44 -8.83
C LYS A 278 11.05 -26.30 -7.55
N SER A 279 9.92 -26.35 -6.85
CA SER A 279 9.79 -27.14 -5.63
C SER A 279 9.60 -28.65 -5.94
N PRO A 280 9.81 -29.54 -4.95
CA PRO A 280 9.49 -30.95 -5.07
C PRO A 280 8.04 -31.19 -5.53
N PRO A 281 7.74 -32.31 -6.22
CA PRO A 281 6.42 -32.56 -6.81
C PRO A 281 5.25 -32.53 -5.82
N ASP A 282 5.46 -33.01 -4.58
CA ASP A 282 4.47 -33.00 -3.52
C ASP A 282 4.14 -31.57 -3.01
N GLU A 283 5.18 -30.75 -2.79
CA GLU A 283 5.00 -29.33 -2.44
C GLU A 283 4.28 -28.59 -3.57
N LYS A 284 4.69 -28.81 -4.82
CA LYS A 284 4.10 -28.20 -6.01
C LYS A 284 2.62 -28.54 -6.16
N SER A 285 2.25 -29.82 -5.99
CA SER A 285 0.85 -30.26 -6.03
C SER A 285 0.02 -29.61 -4.95
N ARG A 286 0.51 -29.58 -3.70
CA ARG A 286 -0.18 -28.91 -2.59
C ARG A 286 -0.37 -27.43 -2.81
N ALA A 287 0.66 -26.74 -3.32
CA ALA A 287 0.59 -25.32 -3.65
C ALA A 287 -0.45 -25.08 -4.75
N LEU A 288 -0.46 -25.89 -5.81
CA LEU A 288 -1.42 -25.80 -6.90
C LEU A 288 -2.86 -25.96 -6.41
N ASP A 289 -3.11 -26.96 -5.54
CA ASP A 289 -4.44 -27.20 -4.95
C ASP A 289 -4.93 -26.00 -4.12
N LEU A 290 -4.07 -25.40 -3.32
CA LEU A 290 -4.41 -24.23 -2.50
C LEU A 290 -4.62 -22.99 -3.39
N LEU A 291 -3.68 -22.71 -4.28
CA LEU A 291 -3.72 -21.51 -5.13
C LEU A 291 -4.94 -21.50 -6.07
N THR A 292 -5.33 -22.65 -6.61
CA THR A 292 -6.53 -22.75 -7.47
C THR A 292 -7.84 -22.54 -6.71
N LYS A 293 -7.87 -22.82 -5.40
CA LYS A 293 -9.02 -22.53 -4.52
C LYS A 293 -9.08 -21.06 -4.08
N LEU A 294 -7.91 -20.49 -3.80
CA LEU A 294 -7.79 -19.16 -3.19
C LEU A 294 -7.81 -18.02 -4.20
N ASP A 295 -7.28 -18.25 -5.39
CA ASP A 295 -7.11 -17.22 -6.42
C ASP A 295 -7.66 -17.71 -7.77
N ILE A 296 -8.97 -17.70 -7.85
CA ILE A 296 -9.71 -18.19 -9.02
C ILE A 296 -9.30 -17.43 -10.30
N SER A 297 -8.95 -16.15 -10.17
CA SER A 297 -8.58 -15.32 -11.32
C SER A 297 -7.30 -15.77 -12.01
N ASN A 298 -6.40 -16.45 -11.31
CA ASN A 298 -5.09 -16.88 -11.80
C ASN A 298 -4.96 -18.42 -11.97
N ILE A 299 -6.06 -19.18 -11.95
CA ILE A 299 -6.05 -20.66 -12.06
C ILE A 299 -5.24 -21.14 -13.28
N ASN A 300 -5.48 -20.56 -14.46
CA ASN A 300 -4.81 -20.98 -15.68
C ASN A 300 -3.29 -20.77 -15.61
N LYS A 301 -2.86 -19.67 -15.02
CA LYS A 301 -1.45 -19.39 -14.79
C LYS A 301 -0.83 -20.41 -13.84
N TYR A 302 -1.46 -20.71 -12.71
CA TYR A 302 -0.96 -21.70 -11.77
C TYR A 302 -0.85 -23.10 -12.38
N LYS A 303 -1.86 -23.51 -13.15
CA LYS A 303 -1.80 -24.79 -13.88
C LYS A 303 -0.66 -24.83 -14.88
N GLN A 304 -0.42 -23.73 -15.61
CA GLN A 304 0.68 -23.65 -16.58
C GLN A 304 2.08 -23.69 -15.91
N ASP A 305 2.22 -23.00 -14.77
CA ASP A 305 3.52 -22.83 -14.13
C ASP A 305 3.87 -23.98 -13.17
N LEU A 306 2.87 -24.71 -12.64
CA LEU A 306 3.03 -25.69 -11.56
C LEU A 306 2.61 -27.14 -11.95
N GLN A 307 2.18 -27.41 -13.17
CA GLN A 307 1.94 -28.77 -13.65
C GLN A 307 3.17 -29.49 -14.20
#